data_5315655e7b79114d459018f352d4f80d
#
_entry.id   5315655e7b79114d459018f352d4f80d
#
_cell.length_a   1.000
_cell.length_b   1.000
_cell.length_c   1.000
_cell.angle_alpha   90.00
_cell.angle_beta   90.00
_cell.angle_gamma   90.00
#
_symmetry.space_group_name_H-M   'P 1'
#
loop_
_entity.id
_entity.type
_entity.pdbx_description
1 polymer ?
#
loop_
_entity_poly.entity_id
_entity_poly.type
_entity_poly.pdbx_seq_one_letter_code
_entity_poly.pdbx_strand_id
1 'polypeptide(L)'
;MKPLYGYIFLALGISFGIVSNSLAKISEGFTKLTPSVLCILFMCITMFSIAKAMHALPVGFAYATYSGLTVTGVVLFAVLKFNQVPNIYGIIGIILIIIGVVMVNYLGSLK
;
A
#
# COMPACT_ATOMS: atom_id res chain seq x y z
N MET A 1 -11.59 9.37 -18.73
CA MET A 1 -10.99 8.17 -18.09
C MET A 1 -11.99 7.53 -17.16
N LYS A 2 -12.15 6.24 -17.28
CA LYS A 2 -13.13 5.54 -16.46
C LYS A 2 -12.59 5.28 -15.06
N PRO A 3 -13.42 5.48 -14.02
CA PRO A 3 -12.98 5.18 -12.65
C PRO A 3 -12.45 3.77 -12.47
N LEU A 4 -13.02 2.82 -13.22
CA LEU A 4 -12.58 1.43 -13.15
C LEU A 4 -11.10 1.28 -13.51
N TYR A 5 -10.64 2.02 -14.52
CA TYR A 5 -9.23 2.03 -14.90
C TYR A 5 -8.35 2.46 -13.73
N GLY A 6 -8.74 3.54 -13.04
CA GLY A 6 -8.01 4.03 -11.89
C GLY A 6 -7.97 3.02 -10.76
N TYR A 7 -9.09 2.37 -10.48
CA TYR A 7 -9.16 1.38 -9.41
C TYR A 7 -8.33 0.14 -9.72
N ILE A 8 -8.28 -0.29 -10.98
CA ILE A 8 -7.46 -1.43 -11.38
C ILE A 8 -5.97 -1.12 -11.12
N PHE A 9 -5.50 0.05 -11.57
CA PHE A 9 -4.13 0.45 -11.32
C PHE A 9 -3.84 0.67 -9.84
N LEU A 10 -4.82 1.17 -9.11
CA LEU A 10 -4.67 1.34 -7.66
C LEU A 10 -4.48 -0.01 -6.98
N ALA A 11 -5.29 -1.01 -7.35
CA ALA A 11 -5.17 -2.35 -6.79
C ALA A 11 -3.81 -2.97 -7.12
N LEU A 12 -3.35 -2.81 -8.35
CA LEU A 12 -2.03 -3.30 -8.74
C LEU A 12 -0.93 -2.62 -7.93
N GLY A 13 -1.02 -1.31 -7.77
CA GLY A 13 -0.05 -0.55 -6.99
C GLY A 13 0.00 -1.00 -5.54
N ILE A 14 -1.16 -1.24 -4.94
CA ILE A 14 -1.25 -1.71 -3.56
C ILE A 14 -0.61 -3.08 -3.43
N SER A 15 -0.94 -4.00 -4.34
CA SER A 15 -0.42 -5.37 -4.30
C SER A 15 1.11 -5.39 -4.42
N PHE A 16 1.64 -4.72 -5.43
CA PHE A 16 3.10 -4.67 -5.61
C PHE A 16 3.78 -3.86 -4.51
N GLY A 17 3.10 -2.84 -3.97
CA GLY A 17 3.62 -2.07 -2.86
C GLY A 17 3.79 -2.90 -1.60
N ILE A 18 2.82 -3.75 -1.30
CA ILE A 18 2.91 -4.66 -0.15
C ILE A 18 4.10 -5.60 -0.33
N VAL A 19 4.25 -6.18 -1.51
CA VAL A 19 5.36 -7.09 -1.80
C VAL A 19 6.69 -6.35 -1.70
N SER A 20 6.78 -5.15 -2.28
CA SER A 20 8.01 -4.37 -2.25
C SER A 20 8.42 -4.02 -0.81
N ASN A 21 7.48 -3.55 -0.01
CA ASN A 21 7.77 -3.20 1.39
C ASN A 21 8.20 -4.42 2.19
N SER A 22 7.61 -5.59 1.90
CA SER A 22 7.99 -6.82 2.57
C SER A 22 9.40 -7.25 2.15
N LEU A 23 9.74 -7.09 0.88
CA LEU A 23 11.09 -7.38 0.40
C LEU A 23 12.13 -6.43 1.01
N ALA A 24 11.74 -5.19 1.30
CA ALA A 24 12.63 -4.25 1.99
C ALA A 24 13.06 -4.81 3.35
N LYS A 25 12.12 -5.44 4.07
CA LYS A 25 12.45 -6.07 5.35
C LYS A 25 13.37 -7.27 5.15
N ILE A 26 13.07 -8.10 4.16
CA ILE A 26 13.85 -9.30 3.87
C ILE A 26 15.27 -8.95 3.42
N SER A 27 15.45 -7.78 2.81
CA SER A 27 16.77 -7.33 2.33
C SER A 27 17.73 -6.96 3.46
N GLU A 28 17.25 -6.85 4.68
CA GLU A 28 18.06 -6.48 5.84
C GLU A 28 18.86 -5.21 5.60
N GLY A 29 18.11 -4.14 5.27
CA GLY A 29 18.74 -2.84 5.05
C GLY A 29 19.44 -2.74 3.71
N PHE A 30 18.94 -3.50 2.71
CA PHE A 30 19.52 -3.54 1.37
C PHE A 30 20.92 -4.13 1.33
N THR A 31 21.19 -5.05 2.28
CA THR A 31 22.46 -5.78 2.29
C THR A 31 22.41 -7.05 1.47
N LYS A 32 21.22 -7.61 1.26
CA LYS A 32 21.05 -8.80 0.43
C LYS A 32 20.65 -8.40 -0.98
N LEU A 33 21.42 -8.86 -1.96
CA LEU A 33 21.27 -8.41 -3.35
C LEU A 33 19.91 -8.76 -3.95
N THR A 34 19.51 -10.03 -3.87
CA THR A 34 18.28 -10.47 -4.53
C THR A 34 17.03 -9.77 -3.99
N PRO A 35 16.76 -9.74 -2.67
CA PRO A 35 15.60 -9.01 -2.17
C PRO A 35 15.67 -7.51 -2.45
N SER A 36 16.88 -6.92 -2.43
CA SER A 36 17.05 -5.51 -2.68
C SER A 36 16.65 -5.15 -4.12
N VAL A 37 17.13 -5.92 -5.09
CA VAL A 37 16.82 -5.68 -6.51
C VAL A 37 15.32 -5.86 -6.75
N LEU A 38 14.71 -6.92 -6.20
CA LEU A 38 13.30 -7.17 -6.36
C LEU A 38 12.45 -6.08 -5.69
N CYS A 39 12.90 -5.59 -4.52
CA CYS A 39 12.22 -4.51 -3.83
C CYS A 39 12.16 -3.25 -4.72
N ILE A 40 13.29 -2.87 -5.29
CA ILE A 40 13.36 -1.68 -6.14
C ILE A 40 12.51 -1.87 -7.40
N LEU A 41 12.60 -3.04 -8.02
CA LEU A 41 11.84 -3.34 -9.22
C LEU A 41 10.34 -3.24 -8.98
N PHE A 42 9.85 -3.87 -7.90
CA PHE A 42 8.43 -3.83 -7.58
C PHE A 42 7.97 -2.44 -7.14
N MET A 43 8.85 -1.67 -6.50
CA MET A 43 8.50 -0.30 -6.14
C MET A 43 8.35 0.58 -7.39
N CYS A 44 9.16 0.34 -8.41
CA CYS A 44 9.01 1.03 -9.69
C CYS A 44 7.67 0.71 -10.34
N ILE A 45 7.26 -0.56 -10.31
CA ILE A 45 5.96 -0.99 -10.84
C ILE A 45 4.84 -0.32 -10.04
N THR A 46 4.99 -0.29 -8.71
CA THR A 46 4.00 0.35 -7.84
C THR A 46 3.85 1.83 -8.17
N MET A 47 4.96 2.54 -8.31
CA MET A 47 4.91 3.97 -8.60
C MET A 47 4.25 4.24 -9.95
N PHE A 48 4.58 3.43 -10.96
CA PHE A 48 3.94 3.55 -12.27
C PHE A 48 2.43 3.33 -12.15
N SER A 49 2.02 2.29 -11.43
CA SER A 49 0.60 1.96 -11.27
C SER A 49 -0.14 3.09 -10.52
N ILE A 50 0.46 3.61 -9.46
CA ILE A 50 -0.15 4.69 -8.69
C ILE A 50 -0.25 5.97 -9.52
N ALA A 51 0.76 6.25 -10.33
CA ALA A 51 0.72 7.41 -11.22
C ALA A 51 -0.45 7.30 -12.21
N LYS A 52 -0.69 6.10 -12.73
CA LYS A 52 -1.84 5.87 -13.61
C LYS A 52 -3.15 6.03 -12.86
N ALA A 53 -3.21 5.54 -11.62
CA ALA A 53 -4.40 5.71 -10.80
C ALA A 53 -4.68 7.19 -10.52
N MET A 54 -3.64 7.95 -10.22
CA MET A 54 -3.79 9.40 -9.96
C MET A 54 -4.25 10.17 -11.18
N HIS A 55 -3.98 9.65 -12.38
CA HIS A 55 -4.46 10.27 -13.60
C HIS A 55 -5.98 10.14 -13.73
N ALA A 56 -6.53 9.04 -13.25
CA ALA A 56 -7.97 8.76 -13.34
C ALA A 56 -8.74 9.18 -12.10
N LEU A 57 -8.08 9.26 -10.95
CA LEU A 57 -8.72 9.53 -9.67
C LEU A 57 -8.06 10.75 -9.02
N PRO A 58 -8.77 11.45 -8.09
CA PRO A 58 -8.13 12.56 -7.36
C PRO A 58 -6.90 12.06 -6.63
N VAL A 59 -5.84 12.88 -6.62
CA VAL A 59 -4.56 12.50 -6.03
C VAL A 59 -4.69 12.13 -4.56
N GLY A 60 -5.38 12.96 -3.79
CA GLY A 60 -5.56 12.70 -2.36
C GLY A 60 -6.30 11.41 -2.09
N PHE A 61 -7.37 11.17 -2.85
CA PHE A 61 -8.17 9.97 -2.76
C PHE A 61 -7.34 8.72 -3.08
N ALA A 62 -6.66 8.75 -4.23
CA ALA A 62 -5.87 7.60 -4.67
C ALA A 62 -4.73 7.30 -3.70
N TYR A 63 -4.01 8.33 -3.29
CA TYR A 63 -2.84 8.12 -2.43
C TYR A 63 -3.24 7.72 -1.00
N ALA A 64 -4.32 8.30 -0.46
CA ALA A 64 -4.80 7.91 0.86
C ALA A 64 -5.22 6.44 0.87
N THR A 65 -5.95 6.03 -0.16
CA THR A 65 -6.38 4.63 -0.28
C THR A 65 -5.19 3.69 -0.44
N TYR A 66 -4.25 4.05 -1.31
CA TYR A 66 -3.03 3.28 -1.50
C TYR A 66 -2.26 3.13 -0.19
N SER A 67 -2.01 4.25 0.49
CA SER A 67 -1.22 4.24 1.72
C SER A 67 -1.87 3.44 2.82
N GLY A 68 -3.17 3.65 3.05
CA GLY A 68 -3.89 2.95 4.11
C GLY A 68 -3.93 1.46 3.89
N LEU A 69 -4.28 1.03 2.68
CA LEU A 69 -4.37 -0.39 2.38
C LEU A 69 -3.00 -1.06 2.32
N THR A 70 -1.98 -0.34 1.85
CA THR A 70 -0.62 -0.87 1.83
C THR A 70 -0.10 -1.06 3.25
N VAL A 71 -0.30 -0.08 4.13
CA VAL A 71 0.10 -0.20 5.53
C VAL A 71 -0.57 -1.42 6.17
N THR A 72 -1.88 -1.54 5.98
CA THR A 72 -2.63 -2.68 6.53
C THR A 72 -2.09 -4.00 5.99
N GLY A 73 -1.85 -4.07 4.69
CA GLY A 73 -1.32 -5.29 4.08
C GLY A 73 0.07 -5.66 4.58
N VAL A 74 0.94 -4.66 4.73
CA VAL A 74 2.30 -4.90 5.25
C VAL A 74 2.25 -5.41 6.69
N VAL A 75 1.37 -4.81 7.52
CA VAL A 75 1.23 -5.26 8.90
C VAL A 75 0.71 -6.70 8.96
N LEU A 76 -0.29 -7.04 8.14
CA LEU A 76 -0.79 -8.40 8.08
C LEU A 76 0.29 -9.38 7.66
N PHE A 77 1.09 -9.00 6.66
CA PHE A 77 2.20 -9.83 6.21
C PHE A 77 3.22 -10.02 7.33
N ALA A 78 3.54 -8.96 8.06
CA ALA A 78 4.49 -9.03 9.17
C ALA A 78 4.00 -9.96 10.27
N VAL A 79 2.70 -9.92 10.58
CA VAL A 79 2.13 -10.82 11.58
C VAL A 79 2.25 -12.28 11.14
N LEU A 80 1.96 -12.55 9.88
CA LEU A 80 1.95 -13.93 9.38
C LEU A 80 3.33 -14.48 9.10
N LYS A 81 4.22 -13.65 8.55
CA LYS A 81 5.53 -14.12 8.10
C LYS A 81 6.62 -13.94 9.14
N PHE A 82 6.61 -12.81 9.83
CA PHE A 82 7.68 -12.46 10.78
C PHE A 82 7.24 -12.62 12.24
N ASN A 83 6.04 -13.12 12.47
CA ASN A 83 5.49 -13.34 13.82
C ASN A 83 5.50 -12.08 14.69
N GLN A 84 5.28 -10.93 14.04
CA GLN A 84 5.20 -9.65 14.74
C GLN A 84 3.75 -9.39 15.13
N VAL A 85 3.44 -9.58 16.40
CA VAL A 85 2.07 -9.42 16.90
C VAL A 85 1.88 -8.00 17.41
N PRO A 86 0.96 -7.20 16.85
CA PRO A 86 0.72 -5.86 17.35
C PRO A 86 0.03 -5.90 18.71
N ASN A 87 0.36 -4.92 19.56
CA ASN A 87 -0.34 -4.76 20.83
C ASN A 87 -1.69 -4.08 20.56
N ILE A 88 -2.43 -3.79 21.66
CA ILE A 88 -3.76 -3.17 21.53
C ILE A 88 -3.69 -1.82 20.81
N TYR A 89 -2.64 -1.05 21.03
CA TYR A 89 -2.49 0.26 20.38
C TYR A 89 -2.27 0.12 18.88
N GLY A 90 -1.50 -0.90 18.48
CA GLY A 90 -1.30 -1.20 17.06
C GLY A 90 -2.60 -1.59 16.38
N ILE A 91 -3.39 -2.43 17.05
CA ILE A 91 -4.68 -2.86 16.52
C ILE A 91 -5.62 -1.67 16.36
N ILE A 92 -5.69 -0.81 17.37
CA ILE A 92 -6.53 0.40 17.31
C ILE A 92 -6.08 1.30 16.18
N GLY A 93 -4.76 1.48 16.00
CA GLY A 93 -4.22 2.30 14.93
C GLY A 93 -4.59 1.78 13.55
N ILE A 94 -4.48 0.46 13.34
CA ILE A 94 -4.87 -0.15 12.06
C ILE A 94 -6.35 0.05 11.79
N ILE A 95 -7.19 -0.13 12.80
CA ILE A 95 -8.63 0.08 12.66
C ILE A 95 -8.92 1.52 12.27
N LEU A 96 -8.22 2.49 12.88
CA LEU A 96 -8.39 3.91 12.55
C LEU A 96 -7.98 4.20 11.11
N ILE A 97 -6.91 3.57 10.63
CA ILE A 97 -6.48 3.72 9.24
C ILE A 97 -7.56 3.20 8.29
N ILE A 98 -8.10 2.02 8.58
CA ILE A 98 -9.14 1.43 7.74
C ILE A 98 -10.39 2.31 7.72
N ILE A 99 -10.80 2.81 8.88
CA ILE A 99 -11.94 3.71 8.98
C ILE A 99 -11.68 4.96 8.15
N GLY A 100 -10.47 5.52 8.23
CA GLY A 100 -10.10 6.70 7.46
C GLY A 100 -10.18 6.45 5.96
N VAL A 101 -9.69 5.30 5.50
CA VAL A 101 -9.77 4.93 4.08
C VAL A 101 -11.22 4.81 3.62
N VAL A 102 -12.06 4.17 4.44
CA VAL A 102 -13.48 4.03 4.12
C VAL A 102 -14.15 5.41 4.02
N MET A 103 -13.84 6.30 4.95
CA MET A 103 -14.40 7.65 4.93
C MET A 103 -13.99 8.42 3.68
N VAL A 104 -12.74 8.32 3.28
CA VAL A 104 -12.24 8.99 2.08
C VAL A 104 -12.96 8.47 0.84
N ASN A 105 -13.18 7.16 0.78
CA ASN A 105 -13.77 6.53 -0.39
C ASN A 105 -15.28 6.75 -0.50
N TYR A 106 -15.98 6.78 0.62
CA TYR A 106 -17.45 6.87 0.58
C TYR A 106 -17.99 8.24 0.95
N LEU A 107 -17.34 8.91 1.89
CA LEU A 107 -17.86 10.18 2.42
C LEU A 107 -17.05 11.38 1.95
N GLY A 108 -15.78 11.17 1.60
CA GLY A 108 -14.93 12.25 1.15
C GLY A 108 -15.29 12.71 -0.25
N SER A 109 -15.10 13.99 -0.53
CA SER A 109 -15.34 14.56 -1.84
C SER A 109 -14.11 15.32 -2.31
N LEU A 110 -13.01 14.60 -2.43
CA LEU A 110 -11.77 15.15 -2.94
C LEU A 110 -11.87 15.29 -4.46
N LYS A 111 -11.48 16.43 -4.96
CA LYS A 111 -11.56 16.71 -6.38
C LYS A 111 -10.27 17.28 -6.90
#